data_77fafbe7a1096d6c61a56cf9709909ca
#
_entry.id   77fafbe7a1096d6c61a56cf9709909ca
#
_cell.length_a   1.000
_cell.length_b   1.000
_cell.length_c   1.000
_cell.angle_alpha   90.00
_cell.angle_beta   90.00
_cell.angle_gamma   90.00
#
_symmetry.space_group_name_H-M   'P 1'
#
loop_
_entity.id
_entity.type
_entity.pdbx_description
1 polymer ?
#
loop_
_entity_poly.entity_id
_entity_poly.type
_entity_poly.pdbx_seq_one_letter_code
_entity_poly.pdbx_strand_id
1 'polypeptide(L)'
;LPITTLDILHAIIDCRDTLTPTPRKIGCVGRGNEFESLNSLTDVLNIPIYISTTSTYMGVEQCVQDAIDHGCDAIVGGYSAFLAAQDKDIPGFFVRTGEEAITQVLDDAIRIIEASSMQQFRNEIYKTVIRSSTNAILYVDNQERIIIENHQALSLTRKKTLKTRSLQQMLPFMDATYREVLSTGKAVSNEIQQLYDQTISIEYIPILIREKVDGVLISFQDITQIQKQEATIRKNLSDKGLRAKYTFRDIIH
;
A
#
# COMPACT_ATOMS: atom_id res chain seq x y z
N LEU A 1 -2.07 16.46 -19.30
CA LEU A 1 -3.40 16.45 -18.68
C LEU A 1 -4.31 15.56 -19.52
N PRO A 2 -5.09 14.67 -18.93
CA PRO A 2 -6.03 13.85 -19.68
C PRO A 2 -7.14 14.75 -20.29
N ILE A 3 -7.50 14.47 -21.53
CA ILE A 3 -8.64 15.06 -22.19
C ILE A 3 -9.88 14.32 -21.68
N THR A 4 -10.90 15.07 -21.24
CA THR A 4 -12.17 14.49 -20.79
C THR A 4 -13.17 14.39 -21.95
N THR A 5 -14.18 13.53 -21.79
CA THR A 5 -15.29 13.44 -22.75
C THR A 5 -16.01 14.79 -22.91
N LEU A 6 -16.10 15.59 -21.85
CA LEU A 6 -16.71 16.91 -21.88
C LEU A 6 -15.89 17.91 -22.69
N ASP A 7 -14.56 17.89 -22.59
CA ASP A 7 -13.66 18.71 -23.40
C ASP A 7 -13.86 18.42 -24.90
N ILE A 8 -13.99 17.14 -25.25
CA ILE A 8 -14.22 16.71 -26.61
C ILE A 8 -15.60 17.17 -27.10
N LEU A 9 -16.63 17.02 -26.28
CA LEU A 9 -17.98 17.49 -26.61
C LEU A 9 -18.02 18.99 -26.88
N HIS A 10 -17.37 19.80 -26.04
CA HIS A 10 -17.26 21.23 -26.23
C HIS A 10 -16.60 21.56 -27.58
N ALA A 11 -15.49 20.90 -27.90
CA ALA A 11 -14.80 21.14 -29.16
C ALA A 11 -15.65 20.74 -30.40
N ILE A 12 -16.46 19.68 -30.30
CA ILE A 12 -17.39 19.26 -31.36
C ILE A 12 -18.53 20.27 -31.52
N ILE A 13 -19.08 20.75 -30.40
CA ILE A 13 -20.13 21.78 -30.42
C ILE A 13 -19.60 23.09 -31.01
N ASP A 14 -18.40 23.52 -30.59
CA ASP A 14 -17.74 24.71 -31.13
C ASP A 14 -17.50 24.57 -32.65
N CYS A 15 -17.04 23.39 -33.09
CA CYS A 15 -16.88 23.08 -34.51
C CYS A 15 -18.20 23.23 -35.30
N ARG A 16 -19.28 22.63 -34.77
CA ARG A 16 -20.60 22.68 -35.37
C ARG A 16 -21.14 24.11 -35.49
N ASP A 17 -21.02 24.88 -34.43
CA ASP A 17 -21.68 26.19 -34.30
C ASP A 17 -20.89 27.34 -34.95
N THR A 18 -19.57 27.15 -35.13
CA THR A 18 -18.69 28.17 -35.72
C THR A 18 -18.64 28.07 -37.25
N LEU A 19 -18.76 26.89 -37.82
CA LEU A 19 -18.63 26.69 -39.26
C LEU A 19 -19.95 26.98 -40.02
N THR A 20 -19.83 27.77 -41.07
CA THR A 20 -20.92 28.06 -42.01
C THR A 20 -20.48 27.75 -43.45
N PRO A 21 -21.10 26.76 -44.13
CA PRO A 21 -22.20 25.89 -43.66
C PRO A 21 -21.75 24.91 -42.56
N THR A 22 -22.70 24.45 -41.75
CA THR A 22 -22.48 23.43 -40.74
C THR A 22 -21.83 22.19 -41.36
N PRO A 23 -20.78 21.62 -40.75
CA PRO A 23 -20.10 20.44 -41.30
C PRO A 23 -21.06 19.25 -41.38
N ARG A 24 -21.01 18.53 -42.50
CA ARG A 24 -21.81 17.32 -42.71
C ARG A 24 -21.28 16.13 -41.95
N LYS A 25 -19.95 16.10 -41.69
CA LYS A 25 -19.27 15.03 -40.96
C LYS A 25 -18.01 15.56 -40.29
N ILE A 26 -17.82 15.24 -39.02
CA ILE A 26 -16.68 15.68 -38.25
C ILE A 26 -15.74 14.49 -38.03
N GLY A 27 -14.44 14.66 -38.31
CA GLY A 27 -13.39 13.71 -38.00
C GLY A 27 -12.83 13.96 -36.61
N CYS A 28 -12.95 13.01 -35.71
CA CYS A 28 -12.29 13.04 -34.39
C CYS A 28 -10.97 12.27 -34.45
N VAL A 29 -9.86 13.00 -34.34
CA VAL A 29 -8.52 12.44 -34.48
C VAL A 29 -7.73 12.56 -33.18
N GLY A 30 -7.27 11.40 -32.63
CA GLY A 30 -6.56 11.37 -31.38
C GLY A 30 -5.68 10.15 -31.19
N ARG A 31 -5.31 9.90 -29.94
CA ARG A 31 -4.44 8.78 -29.58
C ARG A 31 -5.16 7.78 -28.68
N GLY A 32 -4.85 6.49 -28.92
CA GLY A 32 -5.43 5.42 -28.09
C GLY A 32 -6.94 5.45 -28.03
N ASN A 33 -7.50 5.46 -26.83
CA ASN A 33 -8.94 5.33 -26.57
C ASN A 33 -9.60 6.68 -26.23
N GLU A 34 -8.94 7.81 -26.54
CA GLU A 34 -9.42 9.16 -26.16
C GLU A 34 -10.86 9.46 -26.63
N PHE A 35 -11.27 8.92 -27.78
CA PHE A 35 -12.57 9.18 -28.40
C PHE A 35 -13.57 8.00 -28.33
N GLU A 36 -13.23 6.89 -27.66
CA GLU A 36 -14.12 5.70 -27.59
C GLU A 36 -15.50 6.01 -26.99
N SER A 37 -15.54 6.90 -26.00
CA SER A 37 -16.77 7.31 -25.34
C SER A 37 -17.75 8.06 -26.26
N LEU A 38 -17.27 8.59 -27.37
CA LEU A 38 -18.13 9.31 -28.33
C LEU A 38 -19.05 8.38 -29.10
N ASN A 39 -18.72 7.10 -29.25
CA ASN A 39 -19.58 6.16 -29.99
C ASN A 39 -21.00 6.07 -29.41
N SER A 40 -21.17 6.29 -28.10
CA SER A 40 -22.47 6.32 -27.43
C SER A 40 -23.20 7.66 -27.50
N LEU A 41 -22.53 8.73 -27.99
CA LEU A 41 -23.04 10.09 -27.97
C LEU A 41 -23.35 10.63 -29.38
N THR A 42 -23.03 9.88 -30.44
CA THR A 42 -23.27 10.27 -31.85
C THR A 42 -24.73 10.60 -32.11
N ASP A 43 -25.65 9.82 -31.52
CA ASP A 43 -27.09 10.04 -31.71
C ASP A 43 -27.59 11.33 -31.06
N VAL A 44 -26.92 11.79 -30.00
CA VAL A 44 -27.29 13.02 -29.27
C VAL A 44 -26.77 14.27 -29.98
N LEU A 45 -25.63 14.17 -30.67
CA LEU A 45 -24.95 15.29 -31.32
C LEU A 45 -25.58 15.68 -32.66
N ASN A 46 -26.38 14.79 -33.26
CA ASN A 46 -27.07 14.99 -34.52
C ASN A 46 -26.14 15.34 -35.71
N ILE A 47 -24.87 14.96 -35.60
CA ILE A 47 -23.86 15.10 -36.65
C ILE A 47 -23.09 13.78 -36.74
N PRO A 48 -22.87 13.23 -37.93
CA PRO A 48 -22.04 12.06 -38.14
C PRO A 48 -20.58 12.33 -37.71
N ILE A 49 -20.05 11.46 -36.87
CA ILE A 49 -18.67 11.51 -36.38
C ILE A 49 -17.89 10.34 -36.96
N TYR A 50 -16.68 10.61 -37.43
CA TYR A 50 -15.71 9.61 -37.83
C TYR A 50 -14.52 9.64 -36.85
N ILE A 51 -14.19 8.50 -36.23
CA ILE A 51 -13.12 8.42 -35.25
C ILE A 51 -11.94 7.72 -35.91
N SER A 52 -10.78 8.37 -35.94
CA SER A 52 -9.51 7.80 -36.35
C SER A 52 -8.45 8.00 -35.25
N THR A 53 -7.87 6.90 -34.77
CA THR A 53 -6.91 6.94 -33.66
C THR A 53 -5.62 6.25 -34.00
N THR A 54 -4.53 6.71 -33.39
CA THR A 54 -3.19 6.13 -33.55
C THR A 54 -2.49 5.95 -32.20
N SER A 55 -1.53 5.07 -32.12
CA SER A 55 -0.64 4.92 -30.95
C SER A 55 0.59 5.83 -30.98
N THR A 56 0.89 6.45 -32.13
CA THR A 56 2.12 7.23 -32.34
C THR A 56 1.84 8.66 -32.78
N TYR A 57 2.76 9.59 -32.44
CA TYR A 57 2.66 10.99 -32.90
C TYR A 57 2.71 11.12 -34.41
N MET A 58 3.54 10.32 -35.09
CA MET A 58 3.68 10.35 -36.55
C MET A 58 2.45 9.81 -37.29
N GLY A 59 1.59 9.04 -36.63
CA GLY A 59 0.37 8.53 -37.22
C GLY A 59 -0.78 9.55 -37.28
N VAL A 60 -0.68 10.69 -36.59
CA VAL A 60 -1.77 11.69 -36.51
C VAL A 60 -2.07 12.30 -37.88
N GLU A 61 -1.05 12.63 -38.67
CA GLU A 61 -1.22 13.14 -40.03
C GLU A 61 -1.96 12.15 -40.95
N GLN A 62 -1.62 10.86 -40.78
CA GLN A 62 -2.30 9.79 -41.52
C GLN A 62 -3.76 9.65 -41.09
N CYS A 63 -4.04 9.77 -39.79
CA CYS A 63 -5.41 9.76 -39.27
C CYS A 63 -6.24 10.96 -39.79
N VAL A 64 -5.63 12.14 -39.90
CA VAL A 64 -6.28 13.30 -40.50
C VAL A 64 -6.58 13.06 -41.98
N GLN A 65 -5.62 12.50 -42.73
CA GLN A 65 -5.84 12.14 -44.12
C GLN A 65 -6.96 11.12 -44.28
N ASP A 66 -6.95 10.08 -43.44
CA ASP A 66 -7.98 9.06 -43.43
C ASP A 66 -9.37 9.63 -43.13
N ALA A 67 -9.49 10.60 -42.20
CA ALA A 67 -10.74 11.29 -41.92
C ALA A 67 -11.22 12.11 -43.13
N ILE A 68 -10.32 12.79 -43.87
CA ILE A 68 -10.64 13.53 -45.09
C ILE A 68 -11.15 12.58 -46.18
N ASP A 69 -10.45 11.46 -46.37
CA ASP A 69 -10.82 10.43 -47.37
C ASP A 69 -12.19 9.79 -47.07
N HIS A 70 -12.59 9.77 -45.78
CA HIS A 70 -13.92 9.36 -45.33
C HIS A 70 -14.99 10.49 -45.41
N GLY A 71 -14.66 11.63 -46.01
CA GLY A 71 -15.58 12.71 -46.26
C GLY A 71 -15.89 13.60 -45.05
N CYS A 72 -14.95 13.74 -44.13
CA CYS A 72 -15.08 14.71 -43.05
C CYS A 72 -14.78 16.12 -43.54
N ASP A 73 -15.66 17.07 -43.16
CA ASP A 73 -15.56 18.49 -43.55
C ASP A 73 -14.79 19.33 -42.50
N ALA A 74 -14.55 18.77 -41.32
CA ALA A 74 -13.79 19.40 -40.25
C ALA A 74 -13.12 18.35 -39.36
N ILE A 75 -12.04 18.72 -38.68
CA ILE A 75 -11.28 17.85 -37.76
C ILE A 75 -11.35 18.42 -36.35
N VAL A 76 -11.64 17.57 -35.38
CA VAL A 76 -11.56 17.83 -33.93
C VAL A 76 -10.50 16.90 -33.32
N GLY A 77 -9.56 17.47 -32.59
CA GLY A 77 -8.52 16.64 -31.98
C GLY A 77 -7.54 17.44 -31.13
N GLY A 78 -6.45 16.76 -30.72
CA GLY A 78 -5.34 17.40 -30.03
C GLY A 78 -4.56 18.37 -30.91
N TYR A 79 -3.59 19.09 -30.33
CA TYR A 79 -2.84 20.14 -31.05
C TYR A 79 -2.17 19.64 -32.35
N SER A 80 -1.63 18.40 -32.34
CA SER A 80 -1.05 17.82 -33.55
C SER A 80 -2.07 17.58 -34.67
N ALA A 81 -3.29 17.16 -34.32
CA ALA A 81 -4.37 16.96 -35.29
C ALA A 81 -4.87 18.31 -35.84
N PHE A 82 -4.94 19.33 -34.99
CA PHE A 82 -5.27 20.69 -35.38
C PHE A 82 -4.28 21.26 -36.42
N LEU A 83 -2.97 21.12 -36.16
CA LEU A 83 -1.92 21.55 -37.11
C LEU A 83 -1.99 20.75 -38.42
N ALA A 84 -2.11 19.43 -38.35
CA ALA A 84 -2.22 18.59 -39.53
C ALA A 84 -3.48 18.89 -40.39
N ALA A 85 -4.57 19.33 -39.77
CA ALA A 85 -5.77 19.78 -40.45
C ALA A 85 -5.50 21.12 -41.18
N GLN A 86 -4.81 22.08 -40.54
CA GLN A 86 -4.43 23.34 -41.15
C GLN A 86 -3.53 23.15 -42.38
N ASP A 87 -2.54 22.24 -42.29
CA ASP A 87 -1.63 21.94 -43.43
C ASP A 87 -2.36 21.35 -44.64
N LYS A 88 -3.57 20.84 -44.45
CA LYS A 88 -4.41 20.24 -45.48
C LYS A 88 -5.61 21.13 -45.88
N ASP A 89 -5.60 22.40 -45.49
CA ASP A 89 -6.65 23.38 -45.77
C ASP A 89 -8.08 22.94 -45.33
N ILE A 90 -8.16 22.11 -44.25
CA ILE A 90 -9.41 21.69 -43.65
C ILE A 90 -9.62 22.40 -42.30
N PRO A 91 -10.83 22.83 -41.93
CA PRO A 91 -11.07 23.41 -40.61
C PRO A 91 -10.70 22.46 -39.46
N GLY A 92 -9.79 22.90 -38.60
CA GLY A 92 -9.35 22.17 -37.43
C GLY A 92 -9.85 22.83 -36.13
N PHE A 93 -10.29 22.03 -35.19
CA PHE A 93 -10.70 22.46 -33.86
C PHE A 93 -9.88 21.72 -32.79
N PHE A 94 -9.22 22.52 -31.96
CA PHE A 94 -8.36 21.99 -30.90
C PHE A 94 -9.17 21.70 -29.65
N VAL A 95 -9.10 20.47 -29.15
CA VAL A 95 -9.67 20.07 -27.85
C VAL A 95 -8.86 20.70 -26.75
N ARG A 96 -9.42 21.70 -26.07
CA ARG A 96 -8.79 22.37 -24.91
C ARG A 96 -9.16 21.62 -23.65
N THR A 97 -8.17 21.36 -22.80
CA THR A 97 -8.41 20.82 -21.47
C THR A 97 -9.14 21.87 -20.62
N GLY A 98 -10.32 21.54 -20.17
CA GLY A 98 -11.16 22.41 -19.35
C GLY A 98 -10.69 22.50 -17.90
N GLU A 99 -11.26 23.46 -17.17
CA GLU A 99 -10.99 23.68 -15.74
C GLU A 99 -11.35 22.45 -14.89
N GLU A 100 -12.39 21.72 -15.27
CA GLU A 100 -12.83 20.49 -14.58
C GLU A 100 -11.77 19.39 -14.63
N ALA A 101 -11.12 19.17 -15.77
CA ALA A 101 -10.07 18.18 -15.91
C ALA A 101 -8.82 18.54 -15.05
N ILE A 102 -8.52 19.84 -14.98
CA ILE A 102 -7.42 20.35 -14.13
C ILE A 102 -7.76 20.13 -12.66
N THR A 103 -8.97 20.49 -12.25
CA THR A 103 -9.46 20.33 -10.88
C THR A 103 -9.43 18.86 -10.46
N GLN A 104 -9.92 17.96 -11.31
CA GLN A 104 -9.90 16.52 -11.02
C GLN A 104 -8.48 15.97 -10.81
N VAL A 105 -7.52 16.35 -11.66
CA VAL A 105 -6.11 15.92 -11.50
C VAL A 105 -5.51 16.47 -10.22
N LEU A 106 -5.82 17.70 -9.83
CA LEU A 106 -5.36 18.30 -8.57
C LEU A 106 -5.96 17.58 -7.36
N ASP A 107 -7.26 17.29 -7.40
CA ASP A 107 -7.93 16.53 -6.31
C ASP A 107 -7.36 15.13 -6.16
N ASP A 108 -7.11 14.42 -7.26
CA ASP A 108 -6.49 13.10 -7.25
C ASP A 108 -5.06 13.17 -6.69
N ALA A 109 -4.28 14.18 -7.08
CA ALA A 109 -2.94 14.40 -6.54
C ALA A 109 -2.96 14.67 -5.03
N ILE A 110 -3.89 15.50 -4.54
CA ILE A 110 -4.07 15.79 -3.12
C ILE A 110 -4.41 14.50 -2.36
N ARG A 111 -5.36 13.70 -2.85
CA ARG A 111 -5.73 12.41 -2.22
C ARG A 111 -4.56 11.45 -2.12
N ILE A 112 -3.73 11.36 -3.16
CA ILE A 112 -2.52 10.50 -3.16
C ILE A 112 -1.52 10.99 -2.10
N ILE A 113 -1.28 12.29 -2.00
CA ILE A 113 -0.38 12.91 -1.02
C ILE A 113 -0.89 12.65 0.41
N GLU A 114 -2.18 12.87 0.65
CA GLU A 114 -2.80 12.64 1.97
C GLU A 114 -2.72 11.17 2.39
N ALA A 115 -3.01 10.23 1.48
CA ALA A 115 -2.91 8.80 1.74
C ALA A 115 -1.46 8.38 2.05
N SER A 116 -0.49 8.89 1.30
CA SER A 116 0.94 8.64 1.52
C SER A 116 1.42 9.20 2.86
N SER A 117 1.02 10.44 3.18
CA SER A 117 1.36 11.11 4.45
C SER A 117 0.78 10.37 5.65
N MET A 118 -0.46 9.90 5.56
CA MET A 118 -1.10 9.11 6.61
C MET A 118 -0.38 7.78 6.83
N GLN A 119 0.06 7.12 5.76
CA GLN A 119 0.82 5.87 5.87
C GLN A 119 2.19 6.11 6.52
N GLN A 120 2.89 7.16 6.14
CA GLN A 120 4.16 7.54 6.77
C GLN A 120 3.98 7.84 8.26
N PHE A 121 2.95 8.61 8.63
CA PHE A 121 2.62 8.92 10.02
C PHE A 121 2.37 7.65 10.85
N ARG A 122 1.56 6.71 10.35
CA ARG A 122 1.34 5.41 11.03
C ARG A 122 2.65 4.65 11.22
N ASN A 123 3.50 4.60 10.19
CA ASN A 123 4.78 3.91 10.27
C ASN A 123 5.69 4.51 11.34
N GLU A 124 5.73 5.84 11.49
CA GLU A 124 6.53 6.49 12.54
C GLU A 124 5.97 6.24 13.94
N ILE A 125 4.64 6.19 14.10
CA ILE A 125 4.01 5.78 15.36
C ILE A 125 4.43 4.36 15.72
N TYR A 126 4.29 3.39 14.80
CA TYR A 126 4.67 2.00 15.06
C TYR A 126 6.14 1.85 15.42
N LYS A 127 7.04 2.51 14.70
CA LYS A 127 8.47 2.53 15.04
C LYS A 127 8.73 3.10 16.43
N THR A 128 8.04 4.17 16.78
CA THR A 128 8.18 4.82 18.10
C THR A 128 7.70 3.90 19.21
N VAL A 129 6.53 3.27 19.06
CA VAL A 129 5.98 2.32 20.04
C VAL A 129 6.93 1.14 20.25
N ILE A 130 7.45 0.56 19.17
CA ILE A 130 8.41 -0.56 19.26
C ILE A 130 9.71 -0.11 19.95
N ARG A 131 10.22 1.08 19.64
CA ARG A 131 11.45 1.60 20.24
C ARG A 131 11.30 1.94 21.72
N SER A 132 10.14 2.47 22.13
CA SER A 132 9.88 2.86 23.53
C SER A 132 9.44 1.70 24.42
N SER A 133 9.21 0.51 23.84
CA SER A 133 8.83 -0.66 24.60
C SER A 133 9.95 -1.05 25.59
N THR A 134 9.56 -1.34 26.84
CA THR A 134 10.43 -1.89 27.88
C THR A 134 10.74 -3.36 27.65
N ASN A 135 9.92 -4.06 26.87
CA ASN A 135 10.18 -5.43 26.48
C ASN A 135 11.08 -5.49 25.25
N ALA A 136 11.93 -6.48 25.21
CA ALA A 136 12.63 -6.87 23.98
C ALA A 136 11.63 -7.39 22.97
N ILE A 137 11.70 -6.91 21.73
CA ILE A 137 10.78 -7.27 20.66
C ILE A 137 11.56 -7.69 19.44
N LEU A 138 11.22 -8.88 18.91
CA LEU A 138 11.68 -9.38 17.62
C LEU A 138 10.47 -9.77 16.77
N TYR A 139 10.51 -9.52 15.48
CA TYR A 139 9.63 -10.18 14.51
C TYR A 139 10.47 -11.04 13.58
N VAL A 140 10.09 -12.31 13.49
CA VAL A 140 10.75 -13.33 12.67
C VAL A 140 9.76 -13.78 11.60
N ASP A 141 10.16 -13.70 10.34
CA ASP A 141 9.32 -14.10 9.20
C ASP A 141 9.25 -15.63 9.04
N ASN A 142 8.38 -16.12 8.17
CA ASN A 142 8.22 -17.55 7.90
C ASN A 142 9.43 -18.22 7.23
N GLN A 143 10.48 -17.46 6.92
CA GLN A 143 11.78 -17.95 6.46
C GLN A 143 12.85 -17.93 7.56
N GLU A 144 12.45 -17.84 8.83
CA GLU A 144 13.32 -17.78 10.01
C GLU A 144 14.23 -16.55 10.09
N ARG A 145 13.97 -15.51 9.30
CA ARG A 145 14.78 -14.28 9.29
C ARG A 145 14.23 -13.26 10.26
N ILE A 146 15.11 -12.69 11.07
CA ILE A 146 14.76 -11.60 11.98
C ILE A 146 14.60 -10.32 11.16
N ILE A 147 13.38 -9.79 11.06
CA ILE A 147 13.02 -8.59 10.28
C ILE A 147 12.95 -7.36 11.16
N ILE A 148 12.40 -7.49 12.37
CA ILE A 148 12.28 -6.38 13.33
C ILE A 148 13.02 -6.74 14.59
N GLU A 149 13.75 -5.76 15.11
CA GLU A 149 14.40 -5.78 16.43
C GLU A 149 14.26 -4.41 17.08
N ASN A 150 14.08 -4.34 18.39
CA ASN A 150 14.15 -3.08 19.11
C ASN A 150 15.44 -3.00 19.95
N HIS A 151 15.68 -1.81 20.51
CA HIS A 151 16.88 -1.57 21.32
C HIS A 151 16.98 -2.54 22.52
N GLN A 152 15.85 -2.86 23.15
CA GLN A 152 15.83 -3.75 24.29
C GLN A 152 16.25 -5.19 23.93
N ALA A 153 15.84 -5.68 22.76
CA ALA A 153 16.29 -6.98 22.25
C ALA A 153 17.79 -7.02 22.04
N LEU A 154 18.39 -5.96 21.49
CA LEU A 154 19.84 -5.85 21.33
C LEU A 154 20.57 -5.80 22.66
N SER A 155 20.03 -5.06 23.63
CA SER A 155 20.61 -4.93 24.98
C SER A 155 20.62 -6.28 25.72
N LEU A 156 19.48 -6.96 25.79
CA LEU A 156 19.37 -8.25 26.50
C LEU A 156 20.21 -9.36 25.84
N THR A 157 20.24 -9.38 24.51
CA THR A 157 21.02 -10.39 23.77
C THR A 157 22.51 -10.06 23.66
N ARG A 158 22.92 -8.86 24.09
CA ARG A 158 24.30 -8.36 23.97
C ARG A 158 24.81 -8.38 22.52
N LYS A 159 23.93 -8.16 21.54
CA LYS A 159 24.25 -8.15 20.10
C LYS A 159 24.18 -6.74 19.54
N LYS A 160 24.98 -6.46 18.52
CA LYS A 160 24.93 -5.16 17.82
C LYS A 160 23.77 -5.08 16.83
N THR A 161 23.42 -6.20 16.22
CA THR A 161 22.25 -6.38 15.35
C THR A 161 21.89 -7.85 15.22
N LEU A 162 20.63 -8.13 15.06
CA LEU A 162 20.06 -9.46 14.81
C LEU A 162 19.41 -9.53 13.41
N LYS A 163 19.07 -8.37 12.82
CA LYS A 163 18.34 -8.27 11.54
C LYS A 163 19.01 -9.02 10.40
N THR A 164 18.17 -9.53 9.50
CA THR A 164 18.54 -10.26 8.28
C THR A 164 19.28 -11.59 8.54
N ARG A 165 19.38 -12.01 9.79
CA ARG A 165 20.03 -13.27 10.17
C ARG A 165 18.98 -14.28 10.62
N SER A 166 19.32 -15.58 10.53
CA SER A 166 18.46 -16.66 10.99
C SER A 166 18.32 -16.65 12.52
N LEU A 167 17.10 -16.84 13.01
CA LEU A 167 16.81 -16.97 14.43
C LEU A 167 17.63 -18.11 15.05
N GLN A 168 17.70 -19.26 14.37
CA GLN A 168 18.47 -20.43 14.82
C GLN A 168 19.95 -20.11 15.04
N GLN A 169 20.56 -19.29 14.16
CA GLN A 169 21.96 -18.92 14.30
C GLN A 169 22.22 -17.91 15.43
N MET A 170 21.27 -17.00 15.62
CA MET A 170 21.46 -15.90 16.57
C MET A 170 20.96 -16.19 17.97
N LEU A 171 19.84 -16.90 18.09
CA LEU A 171 19.14 -17.21 19.33
C LEU A 171 18.58 -18.66 19.27
N PRO A 172 19.46 -19.68 19.24
CA PRO A 172 19.06 -21.09 19.03
C PRO A 172 18.06 -21.61 20.06
N PHE A 173 18.07 -21.06 21.26
CA PHE A 173 17.16 -21.44 22.34
C PHE A 173 15.70 -21.05 22.08
N MET A 174 15.44 -20.14 21.15
CA MET A 174 14.08 -19.71 20.74
C MET A 174 13.54 -20.49 19.52
N ASP A 175 14.38 -21.24 18.82
CA ASP A 175 14.06 -21.81 17.52
C ASP A 175 12.96 -22.89 17.58
N ALA A 176 12.99 -23.75 18.58
CA ALA A 176 12.04 -24.86 18.73
C ALA A 176 10.60 -24.32 18.91
N THR A 177 10.39 -23.43 19.88
CA THR A 177 9.09 -22.83 20.16
C THR A 177 8.61 -21.92 19.02
N TYR A 178 9.52 -21.18 18.37
CA TYR A 178 9.21 -20.40 17.18
C TYR A 178 8.60 -21.30 16.07
N ARG A 179 9.21 -22.46 15.77
CA ARG A 179 8.73 -23.40 14.74
C ARG A 179 7.38 -24.02 15.13
N GLU A 180 7.19 -24.33 16.41
CA GLU A 180 5.91 -24.81 16.92
C GLU A 180 4.81 -23.76 16.67
N VAL A 181 5.04 -22.51 17.07
CA VAL A 181 4.07 -21.41 16.87
C VAL A 181 3.81 -21.13 15.40
N LEU A 182 4.86 -21.14 14.57
CA LEU A 182 4.73 -20.96 13.12
C LEU A 182 3.85 -22.05 12.48
N SER A 183 3.99 -23.30 12.92
CA SER A 183 3.26 -24.45 12.36
C SER A 183 1.84 -24.57 12.89
N THR A 184 1.63 -24.30 14.18
CA THR A 184 0.33 -24.47 14.84
C THR A 184 -0.55 -23.23 14.79
N GLY A 185 0.03 -22.04 14.59
CA GLY A 185 -0.67 -20.75 14.69
C GLY A 185 -1.16 -20.44 16.11
N LYS A 186 -0.66 -21.12 17.14
CA LYS A 186 -1.04 -20.89 18.54
C LYS A 186 0.06 -20.16 19.29
N ALA A 187 -0.33 -19.12 20.03
CA ALA A 187 0.59 -18.38 20.88
C ALA A 187 1.12 -19.24 22.03
N VAL A 188 2.37 -19.03 22.42
CA VAL A 188 3.00 -19.59 23.61
C VAL A 188 3.42 -18.44 24.51
N SER A 189 3.02 -18.48 25.78
CA SER A 189 3.31 -17.43 26.76
C SER A 189 4.02 -17.98 27.97
N ASN A 190 4.80 -17.12 28.63
CA ASN A 190 5.50 -17.43 29.88
C ASN A 190 6.55 -18.57 29.80
N GLU A 191 7.16 -18.75 28.64
CA GLU A 191 8.33 -19.60 28.53
C GLU A 191 9.49 -18.95 29.28
N ILE A 192 10.07 -19.67 30.26
CA ILE A 192 11.16 -19.16 31.08
C ILE A 192 12.48 -19.79 30.63
N GLN A 193 13.45 -18.93 30.30
CA GLN A 193 14.77 -19.32 29.83
C GLN A 193 15.86 -18.57 30.58
N GLN A 194 17.05 -19.19 30.68
CA GLN A 194 18.24 -18.50 31.15
C GLN A 194 18.99 -17.89 29.96
N LEU A 195 19.26 -16.60 30.04
CA LEU A 195 20.05 -15.88 29.03
C LEU A 195 21.20 -15.18 29.75
N TYR A 196 22.42 -15.74 29.64
CA TYR A 196 23.59 -15.30 30.40
C TYR A 196 23.33 -15.38 31.91
N ASP A 197 23.39 -14.27 32.61
CA ASP A 197 23.17 -14.10 34.05
C ASP A 197 21.74 -13.66 34.41
N GLN A 198 20.84 -13.62 33.40
CA GLN A 198 19.45 -13.14 33.53
C GLN A 198 18.47 -14.28 33.32
N THR A 199 17.36 -14.24 34.04
CA THR A 199 16.19 -15.06 33.77
C THR A 199 15.21 -14.25 32.92
N ILE A 200 14.88 -14.74 31.73
CA ILE A 200 13.95 -14.07 30.82
C ILE A 200 12.64 -14.85 30.73
N SER A 201 11.54 -14.13 30.65
CA SER A 201 10.23 -14.64 30.25
C SER A 201 9.98 -14.29 28.81
N ILE A 202 9.58 -15.27 28.00
CA ILE A 202 9.39 -15.14 26.56
C ILE A 202 7.94 -15.44 26.21
N GLU A 203 7.42 -14.65 25.29
CA GLU A 203 6.10 -14.82 24.68
C GLU A 203 6.24 -14.86 23.16
N TYR A 204 5.55 -15.81 22.52
CA TYR A 204 5.54 -15.99 21.07
C TYR A 204 4.12 -15.81 20.55
N ILE A 205 3.91 -14.86 19.66
CA ILE A 205 2.60 -14.49 19.12
C ILE A 205 2.65 -14.66 17.61
N PRO A 206 1.83 -15.56 17.02
CA PRO A 206 1.75 -15.71 15.57
C PRO A 206 1.13 -14.44 14.93
N ILE A 207 1.74 -13.96 13.86
CA ILE A 207 1.19 -12.88 13.03
C ILE A 207 0.51 -13.49 11.82
N LEU A 208 -0.80 -13.28 11.71
CA LEU A 208 -1.61 -13.80 10.61
C LEU A 208 -1.85 -12.72 9.56
N ILE A 209 -1.56 -13.05 8.31
CA ILE A 209 -1.92 -12.25 7.14
C ILE A 209 -2.80 -13.12 6.23
N ARG A 210 -4.03 -12.69 5.97
CA ARG A 210 -5.01 -13.46 5.19
C ARG A 210 -5.15 -14.90 5.68
N GLU A 211 -5.30 -15.07 7.00
CA GLU A 211 -5.48 -16.37 7.69
C GLU A 211 -4.27 -17.32 7.62
N LYS A 212 -3.15 -16.88 7.09
CA LYS A 212 -1.89 -17.65 7.09
C LYS A 212 -0.90 -17.02 8.08
N VAL A 213 -0.15 -17.85 8.77
CA VAL A 213 0.92 -17.38 9.65
C VAL A 213 2.07 -16.86 8.78
N ASP A 214 2.28 -15.54 8.82
CA ASP A 214 3.34 -14.85 8.09
C ASP A 214 4.67 -14.85 8.85
N GLY A 215 4.60 -14.93 10.17
CA GLY A 215 5.75 -14.98 11.04
C GLY A 215 5.33 -14.95 12.51
N VAL A 216 6.28 -14.79 13.39
CA VAL A 216 6.08 -14.80 14.85
C VAL A 216 6.68 -13.54 15.47
N LEU A 217 5.87 -12.83 16.26
CA LEU A 217 6.34 -11.78 17.15
C LEU A 217 6.84 -12.44 18.45
N ILE A 218 8.10 -12.23 18.79
CA ILE A 218 8.71 -12.74 20.02
C ILE A 218 8.95 -11.54 20.94
N SER A 219 8.28 -11.55 22.09
CA SER A 219 8.47 -10.56 23.14
C SER A 219 9.13 -11.21 24.35
N PHE A 220 10.17 -10.59 24.91
CA PHE A 220 10.84 -11.13 26.08
C PHE A 220 11.33 -10.03 27.01
N GLN A 221 11.39 -10.35 28.32
CA GLN A 221 11.80 -9.42 29.35
C GLN A 221 12.65 -10.11 30.43
N ASP A 222 13.56 -9.35 31.04
CA ASP A 222 14.29 -9.79 32.21
C ASP A 222 13.38 -9.79 33.45
N ILE A 223 13.18 -10.94 34.04
CA ILE A 223 12.38 -11.14 35.26
C ILE A 223 13.23 -11.48 36.48
N THR A 224 14.57 -11.38 36.38
CA THR A 224 15.50 -11.76 37.46
C THR A 224 15.20 -11.06 38.79
N GLN A 225 14.91 -9.75 38.73
CA GLN A 225 14.58 -8.99 39.94
C GLN A 225 13.22 -9.38 40.52
N ILE A 226 12.21 -9.58 39.64
CA ILE A 226 10.88 -10.01 40.06
C ILE A 226 10.94 -11.34 40.77
N GLN A 227 11.68 -12.33 40.23
CA GLN A 227 11.86 -13.64 40.87
C GLN A 227 12.59 -13.55 42.19
N LYS A 228 13.64 -12.71 42.30
CA LYS A 228 14.35 -12.50 43.58
C LYS A 228 13.44 -11.87 44.63
N GLN A 229 12.62 -10.87 44.26
CA GLN A 229 11.66 -10.26 45.17
C GLN A 229 10.58 -11.25 45.62
N GLU A 230 10.04 -12.05 44.72
CA GLU A 230 9.05 -13.08 45.02
C GLU A 230 9.62 -14.14 45.98
N ALA A 231 10.84 -14.61 45.74
CA ALA A 231 11.51 -15.55 46.63
C ALA A 231 11.72 -14.96 48.04
N THR A 232 12.10 -13.67 48.13
CA THR A 232 12.25 -12.96 49.40
C THR A 232 10.93 -12.84 50.15
N ILE A 233 9.85 -12.48 49.44
CA ILE A 233 8.50 -12.37 50.03
C ILE A 233 8.05 -13.75 50.53
N ARG A 234 8.23 -14.82 49.74
CA ARG A 234 7.88 -16.19 50.14
C ARG A 234 8.65 -16.64 51.37
N LYS A 235 9.95 -16.32 51.48
CA LYS A 235 10.76 -16.59 52.64
C LYS A 235 10.24 -15.86 53.87
N ASN A 236 9.98 -14.55 53.76
CA ASN A 236 9.47 -13.75 54.86
C ASN A 236 8.10 -14.23 55.37
N LEU A 237 7.20 -14.67 54.45
CA LEU A 237 5.89 -15.24 54.80
C LEU A 237 6.06 -16.61 55.50
N SER A 238 7.01 -17.43 55.06
CA SER A 238 7.34 -18.71 55.69
C SER A 238 7.87 -18.49 57.13
N ASP A 239 8.81 -17.55 57.30
CA ASP A 239 9.43 -17.24 58.60
C ASP A 239 8.41 -16.65 59.60
N LYS A 240 7.37 -15.97 59.11
CA LYS A 240 6.27 -15.46 59.92
C LYS A 240 5.15 -16.49 60.17
N GLY A 241 5.31 -17.75 59.75
CA GLY A 241 4.31 -18.79 59.97
C GLY A 241 3.01 -18.64 59.17
N LEU A 242 2.99 -17.72 58.16
CA LEU A 242 1.83 -17.43 57.32
C LEU A 242 1.68 -18.37 56.13
N ARG A 243 2.43 -19.46 56.06
CA ARG A 243 2.28 -20.50 55.07
C ARG A 243 1.35 -21.58 55.58
N ALA A 244 0.33 -21.95 54.80
CA ALA A 244 -0.49 -23.10 55.15
C ALA A 244 0.39 -24.33 55.34
N LYS A 245 0.35 -24.93 56.55
CA LYS A 245 1.14 -26.10 56.94
C LYS A 245 0.70 -27.36 56.18
N TYR A 246 -0.51 -27.33 55.59
CA TYR A 246 -1.16 -28.43 54.88
C TYR A 246 -1.65 -27.99 53.50
N THR A 247 -1.38 -28.78 52.49
CA THR A 247 -1.97 -28.64 51.14
C THR A 247 -3.22 -29.50 51.04
N PHE A 248 -4.11 -29.24 50.07
CA PHE A 248 -5.30 -30.08 49.84
C PHE A 248 -4.98 -31.58 49.66
N ARG A 249 -3.73 -31.95 49.33
CA ARG A 249 -3.29 -33.33 49.24
C ARG A 249 -3.05 -33.99 50.62
N ASP A 250 -2.87 -33.20 51.65
CA ASP A 250 -2.61 -33.70 53.01
C ASP A 250 -3.94 -33.90 53.78
N ILE A 251 -5.07 -33.58 53.19
CA ILE A 251 -6.41 -33.65 53.82
C ILE A 251 -7.21 -34.88 53.36
N ILE A 252 -6.70 -35.63 52.39
CA ILE A 252 -7.36 -36.82 51.85
C ILE A 252 -6.64 -38.04 52.44
N HIS A 253 -7.09 -38.48 53.62
CA HIS A 253 -6.97 -39.82 54.15
C HIS A 253 -8.33 -40.28 54.61
#